data_8030a65e4258a56b21aadb81317920ef
#
_entry.id   8030a65e4258a56b21aadb81317920ef
#
_cell.length_a   1.000
_cell.length_b   1.000
_cell.length_c   1.000
_cell.angle_alpha   90.00
_cell.angle_beta   90.00
_cell.angle_gamma   90.00
#
_symmetry.space_group_name_H-M   'P 1'
#
loop_
_entity.id
_entity.type
_entity.pdbx_description
1 polymer ?
#
loop_
_entity_poly.entity_id
_entity_poly.type
_entity_poly.pdbx_seq_one_letter_code
_entity_poly.pdbx_strand_id
1 'polypeptide(L)'
;TTVDEYRASVKEDLLKQKQQSADLQIQQYVLKNVVENSKFKLNKNTLSRRYNDRIKQYEEQAKMYGTNLSGMAKANGMDVPGLQEAVYASVKDDVKNQLVILKVAELEGITLEDADRQAFAEMNGQTLEAAVEYFGQETLDEMALNQKVMKFMADNAVNEAQDADAPA
;
A
#
# COMPACT_ATOMS: atom_id res chain seq x y z
N THR A 1 9.47 26.45 26.49
CA THR A 1 8.30 25.54 26.32
C THR A 1 7.82 25.14 27.70
N THR A 2 6.60 25.46 28.05
CA THR A 2 5.99 25.07 29.33
C THR A 2 5.55 23.60 29.26
N VAL A 3 5.33 22.98 30.44
CA VAL A 3 4.84 21.58 30.50
C VAL A 3 3.47 21.43 29.79
N ASP A 4 2.65 22.47 29.85
CA ASP A 4 1.33 22.45 29.23
C ASP A 4 1.41 22.58 27.71
N GLU A 5 2.32 23.40 27.18
CA GLU A 5 2.60 23.46 25.74
C GLU A 5 3.13 22.11 25.21
N TYR A 6 4.03 21.47 25.96
CA TYR A 6 4.54 20.14 25.59
C TYR A 6 3.44 19.09 25.60
N ARG A 7 2.57 19.07 26.61
CA ARG A 7 1.41 18.16 26.65
C ARG A 7 0.45 18.39 25.49
N ALA A 8 0.21 19.65 25.13
CA ALA A 8 -0.64 20.00 24.01
C ALA A 8 -0.05 19.49 22.67
N SER A 9 1.25 19.71 22.44
CA SER A 9 1.95 19.22 21.25
C SER A 9 1.91 17.68 21.16
N VAL A 10 2.23 16.97 22.25
CA VAL A 10 2.17 15.49 22.26
C VAL A 10 0.75 14.99 21.99
N LYS A 11 -0.28 15.64 22.53
CA LYS A 11 -1.67 15.27 22.28
C LYS A 11 -2.03 15.48 20.82
N GLU A 12 -1.61 16.58 20.21
CA GLU A 12 -1.86 16.87 18.78
C GLU A 12 -1.16 15.85 17.89
N ASP A 13 0.11 15.54 18.15
CA ASP A 13 0.87 14.52 17.42
C ASP A 13 0.23 13.13 17.51
N LEU A 14 -0.21 12.73 18.70
CA LEU A 14 -0.89 11.47 18.92
C LEU A 14 -2.25 11.41 18.20
N LEU A 15 -3.00 12.50 18.18
CA LEU A 15 -4.26 12.56 17.44
C LEU A 15 -4.02 12.45 15.93
N LYS A 16 -3.02 13.16 15.41
CA LYS A 16 -2.62 13.10 14.00
C LYS A 16 -2.19 11.69 13.60
N GLN A 17 -1.35 11.04 14.43
CA GLN A 17 -0.93 9.65 14.16
C GLN A 17 -2.13 8.67 14.18
N LYS A 18 -3.04 8.80 15.15
CA LYS A 18 -4.25 7.97 15.21
C LYS A 18 -5.16 8.19 13.99
N GLN A 19 -5.34 9.44 13.58
CA GLN A 19 -6.13 9.74 12.38
C GLN A 19 -5.50 9.14 11.14
N GLN A 20 -4.20 9.33 10.91
CA GLN A 20 -3.49 8.73 9.78
C GLN A 20 -3.60 7.20 9.77
N SER A 21 -3.46 6.57 10.94
CA SER A 21 -3.61 5.12 11.05
C SER A 21 -5.04 4.67 10.71
N ALA A 22 -6.05 5.38 11.19
CA ALA A 22 -7.45 5.08 10.88
C ALA A 22 -7.75 5.25 9.38
N ASP A 23 -7.26 6.34 8.77
CA ASP A 23 -7.44 6.61 7.34
C ASP A 23 -6.81 5.51 6.48
N LEU A 24 -5.60 5.06 6.83
CA LEU A 24 -4.94 3.95 6.14
C LEU A 24 -5.71 2.63 6.28
N GLN A 25 -6.27 2.35 7.48
CA GLN A 25 -7.08 1.16 7.68
C GLN A 25 -8.37 1.19 6.85
N ILE A 26 -9.03 2.34 6.78
CA ILE A 26 -10.22 2.53 5.94
C ILE A 26 -9.87 2.32 4.46
N GLN A 27 -8.79 2.94 3.98
CA GLN A 27 -8.34 2.78 2.60
C GLN A 27 -8.07 1.32 2.24
N GLN A 28 -7.37 0.59 3.12
CA GLN A 28 -7.08 -0.84 2.92
C GLN A 28 -8.37 -1.69 2.94
N TYR A 29 -9.28 -1.39 3.86
CA TYR A 29 -10.56 -2.09 3.96
C TYR A 29 -11.41 -1.90 2.71
N VAL A 30 -11.52 -0.65 2.23
CA VAL A 30 -12.27 -0.33 1.01
C VAL A 30 -11.65 -1.02 -0.21
N LEU A 31 -10.32 -0.93 -0.38
CA LEU A 31 -9.62 -1.61 -1.48
C LEU A 31 -9.87 -3.12 -1.45
N LYS A 32 -9.76 -3.74 -0.28
CA LYS A 32 -10.02 -5.17 -0.10
C LYS A 32 -11.44 -5.53 -0.55
N ASN A 33 -12.45 -4.79 -0.10
CA ASN A 33 -13.85 -5.03 -0.47
C ASN A 33 -14.07 -4.86 -1.98
N VAL A 34 -13.47 -3.86 -2.61
CA VAL A 34 -13.57 -3.68 -4.06
C VAL A 34 -12.92 -4.84 -4.81
N VAL A 35 -11.75 -5.30 -4.35
CA VAL A 35 -11.05 -6.46 -4.92
C VAL A 35 -11.88 -7.73 -4.78
N GLU A 36 -12.45 -8.01 -3.61
CA GLU A 36 -13.25 -9.21 -3.36
C GLU A 36 -14.52 -9.26 -4.22
N ASN A 37 -15.12 -8.11 -4.51
CA ASN A 37 -16.31 -7.97 -5.36
C ASN A 37 -15.98 -7.82 -6.85
N SER A 38 -14.71 -7.83 -7.24
CA SER A 38 -14.26 -7.66 -8.63
C SER A 38 -13.94 -8.99 -9.31
N LYS A 39 -14.14 -9.05 -10.63
CA LYS A 39 -13.75 -10.20 -11.45
C LYS A 39 -12.45 -9.89 -12.21
N PHE A 40 -11.48 -10.80 -12.12
CA PHE A 40 -10.16 -10.62 -12.71
C PHE A 40 -9.86 -11.63 -13.80
N LYS A 41 -9.21 -11.15 -14.88
CA LYS A 41 -8.53 -11.99 -15.85
C LYS A 41 -7.03 -11.73 -15.72
N LEU A 42 -6.36 -12.53 -14.88
CA LEU A 42 -4.94 -12.36 -14.59
C LEU A 42 -4.08 -12.94 -15.73
N ASN A 43 -3.06 -12.18 -16.16
CA ASN A 43 -2.09 -12.64 -17.14
C ASN A 43 -1.03 -13.51 -16.46
N LYS A 44 -0.90 -14.77 -16.90
CA LYS A 44 0.06 -15.72 -16.32
C LYS A 44 1.51 -15.27 -16.46
N ASN A 45 1.87 -14.62 -17.58
CA ASN A 45 3.23 -14.15 -17.80
C ASN A 45 3.59 -13.01 -16.83
N THR A 46 2.65 -12.09 -16.59
CA THR A 46 2.82 -11.02 -15.60
C THR A 46 3.00 -11.59 -14.21
N LEU A 47 2.16 -12.56 -13.81
CA LEU A 47 2.29 -13.22 -12.50
C LEU A 47 3.64 -13.93 -12.36
N SER A 48 4.05 -14.72 -13.36
CA SER A 48 5.33 -15.43 -13.32
C SER A 48 6.52 -14.49 -13.23
N ARG A 49 6.51 -13.38 -14.00
CA ARG A 49 7.58 -12.37 -13.93
C ARG A 49 7.66 -11.75 -12.54
N ARG A 50 6.55 -11.23 -12.01
CA ARG A 50 6.52 -10.60 -10.68
C ARG A 50 6.88 -11.58 -9.55
N TYR A 51 6.45 -12.83 -9.68
CA TYR A 51 6.84 -13.88 -8.74
C TYR A 51 8.35 -14.12 -8.75
N ASN A 52 8.96 -14.27 -9.94
CA ASN A 52 10.39 -14.48 -10.05
C ASN A 52 11.19 -13.28 -9.51
N ASP A 53 10.74 -12.05 -9.81
CA ASP A 53 11.36 -10.84 -9.28
C ASP A 53 11.26 -10.79 -7.74
N ARG A 54 10.12 -11.16 -7.17
CA ARG A 54 9.92 -11.21 -5.72
C ARG A 54 10.79 -12.29 -5.05
N ILE A 55 10.87 -13.48 -5.63
CA ILE A 55 11.76 -14.55 -5.12
C ILE A 55 13.23 -14.10 -5.17
N LYS A 56 13.65 -13.45 -6.25
CA LYS A 56 15.00 -12.90 -6.37
C LYS A 56 15.29 -11.86 -5.26
N GLN A 57 14.34 -10.99 -4.96
CA GLN A 57 14.48 -10.04 -3.84
C GLN A 57 14.64 -10.76 -2.49
N TYR A 58 13.87 -11.82 -2.24
CA TYR A 58 14.03 -12.64 -1.03
C TYR A 58 15.41 -13.31 -0.96
N GLU A 59 15.93 -13.81 -2.09
CA GLU A 59 17.27 -14.40 -2.16
C GLU A 59 18.38 -13.36 -1.89
N GLU A 60 18.24 -12.15 -2.44
CA GLU A 60 19.17 -11.04 -2.20
C GLU A 60 19.13 -10.60 -0.73
N GLN A 61 17.94 -10.45 -0.17
CA GLN A 61 17.77 -10.14 1.23
C GLN A 61 18.36 -11.23 2.14
N ALA A 62 18.14 -12.49 1.81
CA ALA A 62 18.73 -13.62 2.55
C ALA A 62 20.26 -13.54 2.59
N LYS A 63 20.88 -13.23 1.45
CA LYS A 63 22.35 -13.06 1.36
C LYS A 63 22.86 -11.92 2.24
N MET A 64 22.12 -10.80 2.31
CA MET A 64 22.48 -9.67 3.19
C MET A 64 22.48 -10.08 4.68
N TYR A 65 21.61 -11.02 5.07
CA TYR A 65 21.57 -11.59 6.42
C TYR A 65 22.48 -12.82 6.61
N GLY A 66 23.37 -13.13 5.67
CA GLY A 66 24.28 -14.26 5.74
C GLY A 66 23.56 -15.62 5.68
N THR A 67 22.38 -15.69 5.08
CA THR A 67 21.56 -16.90 4.95
C THR A 67 21.14 -17.14 3.50
N ASN A 68 20.20 -18.03 3.28
CA ASN A 68 19.59 -18.34 1.99
C ASN A 68 18.07 -18.47 2.11
N LEU A 69 17.39 -18.71 1.00
CA LEU A 69 15.94 -18.85 0.96
C LEU A 69 15.41 -19.90 1.96
N SER A 70 16.14 -21.01 2.15
CA SER A 70 15.76 -22.04 3.13
C SER A 70 15.85 -21.52 4.57
N GLY A 71 16.89 -20.74 4.89
CA GLY A 71 17.02 -20.11 6.21
C GLY A 71 15.92 -19.08 6.47
N MET A 72 15.55 -18.29 5.46
CA MET A 72 14.42 -17.36 5.56
C MET A 72 13.08 -18.08 5.73
N ALA A 73 12.84 -19.16 4.99
CA ALA A 73 11.64 -19.96 5.15
C ALA A 73 11.51 -20.49 6.58
N LYS A 74 12.58 -21.08 7.12
CA LYS A 74 12.63 -21.58 8.50
C LYS A 74 12.41 -20.48 9.55
N ALA A 75 12.97 -19.30 9.36
CA ALA A 75 12.77 -18.16 10.25
C ALA A 75 11.30 -17.72 10.30
N ASN A 76 10.54 -17.97 9.23
CA ASN A 76 9.09 -17.72 9.15
C ASN A 76 8.24 -18.95 9.51
N GLY A 77 8.84 -20.02 10.07
CA GLY A 77 8.13 -21.23 10.43
C GLY A 77 7.63 -22.06 9.25
N MET A 78 8.24 -21.90 8.07
CA MET A 78 7.85 -22.56 6.81
C MET A 78 8.98 -23.38 6.24
N ASP A 79 8.65 -24.25 5.28
CA ASP A 79 9.62 -24.82 4.34
C ASP A 79 9.71 -23.95 3.07
N VAL A 80 10.64 -24.29 2.17
CA VAL A 80 10.84 -23.51 0.92
C VAL A 80 9.59 -23.55 0.03
N PRO A 81 8.92 -24.69 -0.20
CA PRO A 81 7.65 -24.73 -0.92
C PRO A 81 6.57 -23.85 -0.29
N GLY A 82 6.42 -23.87 1.03
CA GLY A 82 5.45 -23.04 1.74
C GLY A 82 5.73 -21.54 1.59
N LEU A 83 7.01 -21.13 1.68
CA LEU A 83 7.41 -19.75 1.41
C LEU A 83 7.10 -19.35 -0.05
N GLN A 84 7.39 -20.22 -1.01
CA GLN A 84 7.13 -19.97 -2.42
C GLN A 84 5.63 -19.83 -2.70
N GLU A 85 4.79 -20.64 -2.09
CA GLU A 85 3.33 -20.56 -2.21
C GLU A 85 2.82 -19.24 -1.60
N ALA A 86 3.29 -18.87 -0.42
CA ALA A 86 2.93 -17.59 0.22
C ALA A 86 3.34 -16.38 -0.63
N VAL A 87 4.55 -16.40 -1.21
CA VAL A 87 5.02 -15.36 -2.12
C VAL A 87 4.14 -15.29 -3.38
N TYR A 88 3.76 -16.44 -3.95
CA TYR A 88 2.90 -16.46 -5.13
C TYR A 88 1.51 -15.89 -4.84
N ALA A 89 0.94 -16.24 -3.68
CA ALA A 89 -0.35 -15.70 -3.23
C ALA A 89 -0.28 -14.18 -3.05
N SER A 90 0.76 -13.67 -2.36
CA SER A 90 0.99 -12.23 -2.18
C SER A 90 1.11 -11.50 -3.53
N VAL A 91 1.92 -12.01 -4.45
CA VAL A 91 2.06 -11.42 -5.80
C VAL A 91 0.75 -11.39 -6.55
N LYS A 92 -0.06 -12.44 -6.44
CA LYS A 92 -1.39 -12.48 -7.07
C LYS A 92 -2.32 -11.40 -6.50
N ASP A 93 -2.28 -11.17 -5.20
CA ASP A 93 -3.10 -10.15 -4.56
C ASP A 93 -2.59 -8.74 -4.87
N ASP A 94 -1.26 -8.51 -4.91
CA ASP A 94 -0.67 -7.26 -5.36
C ASP A 94 -1.11 -6.90 -6.79
N VAL A 95 -1.12 -7.89 -7.71
CA VAL A 95 -1.57 -7.68 -9.09
C VAL A 95 -3.05 -7.33 -9.15
N LYS A 96 -3.92 -7.97 -8.34
CA LYS A 96 -5.33 -7.61 -8.28
C LYS A 96 -5.55 -6.20 -7.76
N ASN A 97 -4.87 -5.85 -6.65
CA ASN A 97 -4.93 -4.52 -6.06
C ASN A 97 -4.55 -3.45 -7.10
N GLN A 98 -3.43 -3.65 -7.79
CA GLN A 98 -2.99 -2.73 -8.84
C GLN A 98 -3.99 -2.61 -10.00
N LEU A 99 -4.58 -3.74 -10.44
CA LEU A 99 -5.60 -3.71 -11.49
C LEU A 99 -6.85 -2.93 -11.08
N VAL A 100 -7.29 -3.05 -9.82
CA VAL A 100 -8.40 -2.24 -9.28
C VAL A 100 -8.03 -0.77 -9.29
N ILE A 101 -6.88 -0.41 -8.76
CA ILE A 101 -6.42 0.99 -8.69
C ILE A 101 -6.36 1.62 -10.08
N LEU A 102 -5.73 0.94 -11.04
CA LEU A 102 -5.64 1.43 -12.41
C LEU A 102 -7.03 1.54 -13.08
N LYS A 103 -7.92 0.59 -12.80
CA LYS A 103 -9.27 0.62 -13.37
C LYS A 103 -10.14 1.72 -12.77
N VAL A 104 -10.02 1.97 -11.47
CA VAL A 104 -10.69 3.09 -10.82
C VAL A 104 -10.15 4.42 -11.36
N ALA A 105 -8.82 4.56 -11.47
CA ALA A 105 -8.21 5.76 -12.05
C ALA A 105 -8.73 6.04 -13.47
N GLU A 106 -8.83 4.99 -14.30
CA GLU A 106 -9.37 5.10 -15.67
C GLU A 106 -10.84 5.52 -15.69
N LEU A 107 -11.68 4.89 -14.86
CA LEU A 107 -13.14 5.12 -14.86
C LEU A 107 -13.49 6.51 -14.31
N GLU A 108 -12.75 6.96 -13.30
CA GLU A 108 -13.00 8.25 -12.62
C GLU A 108 -12.15 9.40 -13.22
N GLY A 109 -11.34 9.11 -14.23
CA GLY A 109 -10.49 10.12 -14.87
C GLY A 109 -9.42 10.69 -13.93
N ILE A 110 -8.96 9.90 -12.95
CA ILE A 110 -7.94 10.32 -11.99
C ILE A 110 -6.58 10.29 -12.67
N THR A 111 -5.97 11.45 -12.80
CA THR A 111 -4.63 11.65 -13.34
C THR A 111 -3.67 12.11 -12.25
N LEU A 112 -2.40 11.80 -12.41
CA LEU A 112 -1.34 12.21 -11.49
C LEU A 112 -0.82 13.59 -11.87
N GLU A 113 -0.80 14.50 -10.90
CA GLU A 113 -0.27 15.85 -11.02
C GLU A 113 1.02 16.02 -10.19
N ASP A 114 1.80 17.08 -10.42
CA ASP A 114 3.02 17.34 -9.65
C ASP A 114 2.73 17.58 -8.16
N ALA A 115 1.59 18.18 -7.85
CA ALA A 115 1.12 18.35 -6.47
C ALA A 115 0.90 17.01 -5.74
N ASP A 116 0.45 15.97 -6.44
CA ASP A 116 0.26 14.63 -5.86
C ASP A 116 1.60 13.97 -5.51
N ARG A 117 2.60 14.12 -6.40
CA ARG A 117 3.97 13.62 -6.17
C ARG A 117 4.60 14.31 -4.97
N GLN A 118 4.43 15.62 -4.89
CA GLN A 118 4.95 16.40 -3.78
C GLN A 118 4.28 16.01 -2.46
N ALA A 119 2.95 15.91 -2.44
CA ALA A 119 2.21 15.48 -1.27
C ALA A 119 2.61 14.07 -0.81
N PHE A 120 2.85 13.15 -1.75
CA PHE A 120 3.36 11.81 -1.42
C PHE A 120 4.76 11.86 -0.79
N ALA A 121 5.69 12.65 -1.34
CA ALA A 121 7.04 12.80 -0.80
C ALA A 121 7.01 13.42 0.61
N GLU A 122 6.25 14.50 0.80
CA GLU A 122 6.09 15.19 2.08
C GLU A 122 5.48 14.27 3.17
N MET A 123 4.48 13.44 2.81
CA MET A 123 3.89 12.47 3.73
C MET A 123 4.90 11.44 4.23
N ASN A 124 5.91 11.14 3.41
CA ASN A 124 7.03 10.25 3.76
C ASN A 124 8.23 10.99 4.38
N GLY A 125 8.08 12.28 4.70
CA GLY A 125 9.13 13.08 5.31
C GLY A 125 10.30 13.41 4.38
N GLN A 126 10.09 13.40 3.05
CA GLN A 126 11.11 13.62 2.04
C GLN A 126 10.75 14.81 1.14
N THR A 127 11.78 15.39 0.49
CA THR A 127 11.53 16.29 -0.65
C THR A 127 11.23 15.47 -1.90
N LEU A 128 10.58 16.08 -2.89
CA LEU A 128 10.28 15.41 -4.16
C LEU A 128 11.56 14.91 -4.84
N GLU A 129 12.62 15.73 -4.84
CA GLU A 129 13.91 15.37 -5.44
C GLU A 129 14.53 14.15 -4.76
N ALA A 130 14.53 14.11 -3.42
CA ALA A 130 15.03 12.96 -2.67
C ALA A 130 14.21 11.69 -2.92
N ALA A 131 12.90 11.82 -3.03
CA ALA A 131 12.02 10.70 -3.34
C ALA A 131 12.26 10.16 -4.76
N VAL A 132 12.44 11.05 -5.75
CA VAL A 132 12.79 10.66 -7.13
C VAL A 132 14.15 10.00 -7.19
N GLU A 133 15.15 10.50 -6.48
CA GLU A 133 16.49 9.90 -6.43
C GLU A 133 16.45 8.50 -5.81
N TYR A 134 15.66 8.32 -4.76
CA TYR A 134 15.60 7.05 -4.03
C TYR A 134 14.75 5.97 -4.73
N PHE A 135 13.57 6.34 -5.22
CA PHE A 135 12.61 5.38 -5.79
C PHE A 135 12.68 5.30 -7.33
N GLY A 136 13.18 6.33 -7.99
CA GLY A 136 13.01 6.57 -9.42
C GLY A 136 11.63 7.16 -9.74
N GLN A 137 11.56 7.94 -10.83
CA GLN A 137 10.34 8.66 -11.22
C GLN A 137 9.14 7.73 -11.43
N GLU A 138 9.32 6.63 -12.17
CA GLU A 138 8.25 5.68 -12.50
C GLU A 138 7.62 5.04 -11.26
N THR A 139 8.47 4.62 -10.30
CA THR A 139 8.00 4.01 -9.04
C THR A 139 7.29 5.04 -8.17
N LEU A 140 7.83 6.26 -8.10
CA LEU A 140 7.20 7.35 -7.36
C LEU A 140 5.82 7.69 -7.93
N ASP A 141 5.71 7.76 -9.27
CA ASP A 141 4.44 8.02 -9.96
C ASP A 141 3.41 6.94 -9.66
N GLU A 142 3.81 5.66 -9.70
CA GLU A 142 2.94 4.54 -9.35
C GLU A 142 2.48 4.64 -7.89
N MET A 143 3.38 4.92 -6.95
CA MET A 143 3.04 5.03 -5.52
C MET A 143 2.12 6.22 -5.24
N ALA A 144 2.39 7.39 -5.83
CA ALA A 144 1.57 8.57 -5.65
C ALA A 144 0.16 8.40 -6.27
N LEU A 145 0.07 7.77 -7.46
CA LEU A 145 -1.22 7.44 -8.07
C LEU A 145 -2.01 6.45 -7.21
N ASN A 146 -1.36 5.41 -6.70
CA ASN A 146 -1.98 4.42 -5.83
C ASN A 146 -2.59 5.09 -4.60
N GLN A 147 -1.84 5.99 -3.95
CA GLN A 147 -2.32 6.74 -2.79
C GLN A 147 -3.51 7.64 -3.13
N LYS A 148 -3.43 8.39 -4.24
CA LYS A 148 -4.53 9.26 -4.69
C LYS A 148 -5.81 8.49 -4.92
N VAL A 149 -5.72 7.35 -5.60
CA VAL A 149 -6.89 6.48 -5.88
C VAL A 149 -7.43 5.82 -4.63
N MET A 150 -6.57 5.32 -3.75
CA MET A 150 -7.00 4.72 -2.48
C MET A 150 -7.72 5.73 -1.60
N LYS A 151 -7.21 6.97 -1.54
CA LYS A 151 -7.89 8.07 -0.84
C LYS A 151 -9.24 8.38 -1.47
N PHE A 152 -9.31 8.49 -2.79
CA PHE A 152 -10.56 8.73 -3.52
C PHE A 152 -11.59 7.64 -3.22
N MET A 153 -11.21 6.36 -3.25
CA MET A 153 -12.11 5.25 -2.91
C MET A 153 -12.61 5.34 -1.47
N ALA A 154 -11.75 5.68 -0.52
CA ALA A 154 -12.11 5.81 0.89
C ALA A 154 -13.06 7.00 1.14
N ASP A 155 -12.79 8.14 0.51
CA ASP A 155 -13.59 9.36 0.64
C ASP A 155 -15.01 9.20 0.05
N ASN A 156 -15.18 8.28 -0.92
CA ASN A 156 -16.45 7.98 -1.57
C ASN A 156 -17.13 6.68 -1.05
N ALA A 157 -16.50 6.01 -0.07
CA ALA A 157 -17.09 4.81 0.53
C ALA A 157 -18.25 5.19 1.47
N VAL A 158 -19.41 4.53 1.31
CA VAL A 158 -20.55 4.67 2.20
C VAL A 158 -20.44 3.68 3.35
N ASN A 159 -20.56 4.16 4.58
CA ASN A 159 -20.58 3.30 5.76
C ASN A 159 -22.05 2.98 6.12
N GLU A 160 -22.55 1.84 5.62
CA GLU A 160 -23.94 1.40 5.87
C GLU A 160 -24.28 1.24 7.36
N ALA A 161 -23.28 1.07 8.24
CA ALA A 161 -23.51 0.95 9.68
C ALA A 161 -23.87 2.27 10.36
N GLN A 162 -23.54 3.43 9.77
CA GLN A 162 -23.91 4.74 10.31
C GLN A 162 -25.34 5.17 9.90
N ASP A 163 -25.84 4.67 8.77
CA ASP A 163 -27.19 4.99 8.30
C ASP A 163 -28.29 4.19 9.05
N ALA A 164 -27.92 3.10 9.73
CA ALA A 164 -28.87 2.30 10.51
C ALA A 164 -29.26 2.94 11.85
N ASP A 165 -28.51 3.91 12.35
CA ASP A 165 -28.73 4.61 13.63
C ASP A 165 -29.26 6.06 13.44
N ALA A 166 -29.60 6.48 12.22
CA ALA A 166 -30.24 7.78 11.98
C ALA A 166 -31.72 7.73 12.45
N PRO A 167 -32.12 8.52 13.42
CA PRO A 167 -33.50 8.53 13.86
C PRO A 167 -34.42 9.06 12.74
N ALA A 168 -35.53 8.34 12.51
CA ALA A 168 -36.58 8.67 11.57
C ALA A 168 -37.35 9.94 11.99
#